data_b79b542611884e67f8390504a5e1d458
#
_entry.id   b79b542611884e67f8390504a5e1d458
#
_cell.length_a   1.000
_cell.length_b   1.000
_cell.length_c   1.000
_cell.angle_alpha   90.00
_cell.angle_beta   90.00
_cell.angle_gamma   90.00
#
_symmetry.space_group_name_H-M   'P 1'
#
loop_
_entity.id
_entity.type
_entity.pdbx_description
1 polymer ?
#
loop_
_entity_poly.entity_id
_entity_poly.type
_entity_poly.pdbx_seq_one_letter_code
_entity_poly.pdbx_strand_id
1 'polypeptide(L)'
;SLMLQLFGGVASKAKDGTRLRGDIHILLMGDPGVAKSQLLSYMSQISPRGRFTSGMSASAAGLTAAAVQDSAADGRWTLEAGALALADLGLAAIDEFDKMNENDRSSMHEAMEQQRISVSKAGINATLSTRCAILAAANPKAGRFQAVSEVPFTQQINLKPALISRFDVIWLLTDQPAADHDSLIANHIMANRSQSVPEILIDQGSEVDPSKSARFEGLDKKEGVVNRELIRKYVAYAKRNIHPQLTEEAQDALREFYVETRRKGGESHDSIAISARAIEGLYRLAQASARVRLSNVASIEDAERSVRLTRFWRHELMGENFDETTLQSGKKATTRNRERSILEIVRRIHLETGQPVPLNDVINEAERIDIHRSSAEDIIEAMCTDGRLFRPLYDTLAPA
;
A
#
# COMPACT_ATOMS: atom_id res chain seq x y z
N SER A 1 -5.55 -2.34 11.99
CA SER A 1 -4.35 -1.88 11.26
C SER A 1 -4.14 -0.38 11.36
N LEU A 2 -5.16 0.47 11.07
CA LEU A 2 -5.01 1.93 11.09
C LEU A 2 -4.53 2.48 12.44
N MET A 3 -5.04 1.94 13.56
CA MET A 3 -4.53 2.31 14.88
C MET A 3 -3.04 1.95 15.03
N LEU A 4 -2.61 0.76 14.60
CA LEU A 4 -1.19 0.39 14.63
C LEU A 4 -0.33 1.33 13.79
N GLN A 5 -0.85 1.79 12.65
CA GLN A 5 -0.17 2.78 11.81
C GLN A 5 0.10 4.10 12.53
N LEU A 6 -0.86 4.61 13.31
CA LEU A 6 -0.69 5.85 14.09
C LEU A 6 0.48 5.76 15.06
N PHE A 7 0.62 4.62 15.72
CA PHE A 7 1.69 4.40 16.68
C PHE A 7 3.03 4.07 16.01
N GLY A 8 3.00 3.28 14.94
CA GLY A 8 4.19 2.86 14.20
C GLY A 8 5.17 2.02 15.03
N GLY A 9 6.14 1.43 14.37
CA GLY A 9 7.30 0.80 14.99
C GLY A 9 8.40 1.83 15.35
N VAL A 10 9.54 1.34 15.79
CA VAL A 10 10.70 2.15 16.20
C VAL A 10 11.66 2.32 15.03
N ALA A 11 11.94 3.55 14.66
CA ALA A 11 13.00 3.83 13.69
C ALA A 11 14.37 3.56 14.35
N SER A 12 15.25 2.86 13.64
CA SER A 12 16.58 2.48 14.13
C SER A 12 17.64 2.71 13.07
N LYS A 13 18.91 2.58 13.46
CA LYS A 13 20.05 2.55 12.53
C LYS A 13 20.70 1.18 12.61
N ALA A 14 20.94 0.57 11.46
CA ALA A 14 21.71 -0.65 11.36
C ALA A 14 23.22 -0.36 11.65
N LYS A 15 24.02 -1.41 11.84
CA LYS A 15 25.45 -1.29 12.16
C LYS A 15 26.25 -0.59 11.08
N ASP A 16 25.82 -0.67 9.82
CA ASP A 16 26.38 0.00 8.65
C ASP A 16 25.97 1.48 8.52
N GLY A 17 25.15 1.99 9.46
CA GLY A 17 24.61 3.34 9.44
C GLY A 17 23.31 3.50 8.64
N THR A 18 22.86 2.46 7.95
CA THR A 18 21.60 2.47 7.20
C THR A 18 20.42 2.70 8.14
N ARG A 19 19.53 3.62 7.77
CA ARG A 19 18.34 3.91 8.54
C ARG A 19 17.25 2.88 8.23
N LEU A 20 16.74 2.24 9.28
CA LEU A 20 15.55 1.39 9.22
C LEU A 20 14.33 2.18 9.66
N ARG A 21 13.32 2.25 8.80
CA ARG A 21 12.08 2.98 9.09
C ARG A 21 11.24 2.28 10.15
N GLY A 22 10.56 3.06 10.99
CA GLY A 22 9.53 2.57 11.91
C GLY A 22 8.10 2.80 11.38
N ASP A 23 7.92 3.65 10.38
CA ASP A 23 6.62 4.02 9.84
C ASP A 23 5.98 2.85 9.09
N ILE A 24 4.67 2.66 9.32
CA ILE A 24 3.86 1.62 8.66
C ILE A 24 3.08 2.28 7.52
N HIS A 25 3.18 1.74 6.32
CA HIS A 25 2.43 2.20 5.16
C HIS A 25 1.23 1.30 4.90
N ILE A 26 0.04 1.89 4.75
CA ILE A 26 -1.21 1.17 4.49
C ILE A 26 -1.85 1.67 3.21
N LEU A 27 -2.30 0.74 2.37
CA LEU A 27 -3.06 1.01 1.16
C LEU A 27 -4.49 0.47 1.34
N LEU A 28 -5.46 1.37 1.17
CA LEU A 28 -6.89 1.03 1.11
C LEU A 28 -7.31 1.01 -0.36
N MET A 29 -7.62 -0.15 -0.87
CA MET A 29 -8.18 -0.29 -2.20
C MET A 29 -9.64 -0.66 -2.07
N GLY A 30 -10.47 -0.13 -2.94
CA GLY A 30 -11.87 -0.48 -2.83
C GLY A 30 -12.76 0.22 -3.84
N ASP A 31 -13.99 -0.25 -3.90
CA ASP A 31 -15.00 0.31 -4.75
C ASP A 31 -15.33 1.76 -4.38
N PRO A 32 -15.82 2.59 -5.30
CA PRO A 32 -16.32 3.92 -4.97
C PRO A 32 -17.46 3.82 -3.93
N GLY A 33 -17.49 4.77 -2.99
CA GLY A 33 -18.57 4.84 -1.99
C GLY A 33 -18.31 4.09 -0.67
N VAL A 34 -17.28 3.24 -0.56
CA VAL A 34 -16.96 2.49 0.68
C VAL A 34 -16.24 3.34 1.76
N ALA A 35 -16.49 4.63 1.80
CA ALA A 35 -16.01 5.57 2.82
C ALA A 35 -14.46 5.68 3.00
N LYS A 36 -13.64 5.30 2.00
CA LYS A 36 -12.17 5.40 2.08
C LYS A 36 -11.69 6.82 2.42
N SER A 37 -12.18 7.83 1.68
CA SER A 37 -11.79 9.24 1.89
C SER A 37 -12.15 9.74 3.28
N GLN A 38 -13.27 9.28 3.85
CA GLN A 38 -13.67 9.64 5.22
C GLN A 38 -12.72 9.02 6.25
N LEU A 39 -12.31 7.75 6.06
CA LEU A 39 -11.31 7.10 6.90
C LEU A 39 -9.96 7.85 6.84
N LEU A 40 -9.51 8.22 5.65
CA LEU A 40 -8.27 8.99 5.46
C LEU A 40 -8.35 10.34 6.17
N SER A 41 -9.44 11.09 5.97
CA SER A 41 -9.66 12.38 6.60
C SER A 41 -9.65 12.27 8.12
N TYR A 42 -10.39 11.29 8.67
CA TYR A 42 -10.41 11.05 10.11
C TYR A 42 -9.02 10.71 10.67
N MET A 43 -8.30 9.81 10.01
CA MET A 43 -6.94 9.41 10.41
C MET A 43 -5.96 10.58 10.39
N SER A 44 -6.07 11.48 9.39
CA SER A 44 -5.24 12.69 9.33
C SER A 44 -5.53 13.66 10.47
N GLN A 45 -6.79 13.75 10.92
CA GLN A 45 -7.21 14.62 12.02
C GLN A 45 -6.72 14.11 13.38
N ILE A 46 -6.74 12.80 13.63
CA ILE A 46 -6.30 12.21 14.89
C ILE A 46 -4.79 11.98 14.96
N SER A 47 -4.08 12.03 13.84
CA SER A 47 -2.62 11.88 13.81
C SER A 47 -1.93 13.19 14.24
N PRO A 48 -0.93 13.14 15.14
CA PRO A 48 -0.01 14.26 15.27
C PRO A 48 0.66 14.55 13.92
N ARG A 49 0.64 15.82 13.48
CA ARG A 49 1.15 16.23 12.15
C ARG A 49 0.51 15.47 10.98
N GLY A 50 -0.77 15.11 11.09
CA GLY A 50 -1.52 14.51 9.98
C GLY A 50 -1.73 15.52 8.85
N ARG A 51 -1.56 15.09 7.61
CA ARG A 51 -1.85 15.86 6.39
C ARG A 51 -2.72 15.04 5.47
N PHE A 52 -3.77 15.65 4.96
CA PHE A 52 -4.64 15.06 3.96
C PHE A 52 -4.38 15.73 2.60
N THR A 53 -4.25 14.96 1.56
CA THR A 53 -4.06 15.45 0.19
C THR A 53 -4.66 14.47 -0.81
N SER A 54 -4.89 14.94 -2.05
CA SER A 54 -5.27 14.08 -3.17
C SER A 54 -4.07 13.81 -4.08
N GLY A 55 -4.00 12.62 -4.65
CA GLY A 55 -3.04 12.26 -5.69
C GLY A 55 -3.20 13.08 -6.99
N MET A 56 -4.37 13.69 -7.17
CA MET A 56 -4.64 14.63 -8.27
C MET A 56 -4.33 16.09 -7.93
N SER A 57 -3.73 16.39 -6.77
CA SER A 57 -3.56 17.76 -6.29
C SER A 57 -2.90 18.65 -7.34
N ALA A 58 -3.61 19.72 -7.69
CA ALA A 58 -3.20 20.67 -8.72
C ALA A 58 -2.18 21.71 -8.24
N SER A 59 -1.75 21.66 -6.97
CA SER A 59 -0.80 22.62 -6.44
C SER A 59 0.62 22.36 -6.95
N ALA A 60 1.36 23.42 -7.25
CA ALA A 60 2.75 23.32 -7.70
C ALA A 60 3.66 22.57 -6.70
N ALA A 61 3.38 22.72 -5.39
CA ALA A 61 4.06 22.01 -4.33
C ALA A 61 3.56 20.56 -4.17
N GLY A 62 2.28 20.31 -4.45
CA GLY A 62 1.66 18.97 -4.49
C GLY A 62 2.05 18.07 -3.32
N LEU A 63 2.47 16.87 -3.67
CA LEU A 63 2.96 15.88 -2.70
C LEU A 63 4.41 16.17 -2.24
N THR A 64 5.24 16.78 -3.10
CA THR A 64 6.70 16.84 -2.90
C THR A 64 7.19 18.21 -2.46
N ALA A 65 7.49 19.08 -3.41
CA ALA A 65 7.84 20.47 -3.21
C ALA A 65 7.80 21.26 -4.53
N ALA A 66 7.54 22.55 -4.45
CA ALA A 66 7.62 23.47 -5.57
C ALA A 66 8.66 24.55 -5.36
N ALA A 67 9.28 24.98 -6.44
CA ALA A 67 9.96 26.26 -6.47
C ALA A 67 8.93 27.34 -6.82
N VAL A 68 8.74 28.30 -5.94
CA VAL A 68 7.82 29.42 -6.06
C VAL A 68 8.61 30.72 -6.04
N GLN A 69 8.23 31.65 -6.89
CA GLN A 69 8.87 32.95 -6.89
C GLN A 69 8.22 33.83 -5.80
N ASP A 70 9.00 34.23 -4.82
CA ASP A 70 8.52 35.05 -3.71
C ASP A 70 8.46 36.52 -4.16
N SER A 71 7.26 37.03 -4.32
CA SER A 71 7.01 38.43 -4.67
C SER A 71 7.41 39.41 -3.57
N ALA A 72 7.50 38.96 -2.31
CA ALA A 72 7.92 39.79 -1.17
C ALA A 72 9.45 39.81 -0.99
N ALA A 73 10.18 38.90 -1.61
CA ALA A 73 11.63 38.76 -1.51
C ALA A 73 12.35 39.06 -2.85
N ASP A 74 12.05 40.19 -3.50
CA ASP A 74 12.67 40.65 -4.74
C ASP A 74 12.62 39.62 -5.89
N GLY A 75 11.58 38.78 -5.95
CA GLY A 75 11.43 37.78 -6.99
C GLY A 75 12.39 36.59 -6.89
N ARG A 76 12.99 36.36 -5.72
CA ARG A 76 13.84 35.18 -5.50
C ARG A 76 13.04 33.90 -5.46
N TRP A 77 13.64 32.84 -5.99
CA TRP A 77 13.04 31.51 -5.92
C TRP A 77 13.16 30.96 -4.50
N THR A 78 12.02 30.52 -3.95
CA THR A 78 11.94 29.83 -2.65
C THR A 78 11.34 28.45 -2.84
N LEU A 79 11.64 27.53 -1.90
CA LEU A 79 11.12 26.20 -1.93
C LEU A 79 9.92 26.08 -0.99
N GLU A 80 8.73 25.81 -1.54
CA GLU A 80 7.54 25.46 -0.80
C GLU A 80 7.47 23.97 -0.57
N ALA A 81 7.33 23.55 0.70
CA ALA A 81 7.26 22.15 1.08
C ALA A 81 5.88 21.56 0.78
N GLY A 82 5.83 20.41 0.12
CA GLY A 82 4.60 19.68 -0.15
C GLY A 82 4.13 18.83 1.03
N ALA A 83 3.00 18.13 0.82
CA ALA A 83 2.29 17.39 1.86
C ALA A 83 3.15 16.37 2.60
N LEU A 84 4.06 15.66 1.90
CA LEU A 84 4.93 14.65 2.51
C LEU A 84 5.95 15.26 3.48
N ALA A 85 6.57 16.38 3.11
CA ALA A 85 7.52 17.08 3.96
C ALA A 85 6.81 17.73 5.17
N LEU A 86 5.63 18.28 4.96
CA LEU A 86 4.80 18.83 6.05
C LEU A 86 4.30 17.76 7.02
N ALA A 87 4.16 16.52 6.57
CA ALA A 87 3.77 15.37 7.37
C ALA A 87 4.96 14.70 8.09
N ASP A 88 6.18 15.24 8.00
CA ASP A 88 7.37 14.62 8.63
C ASP A 88 7.13 14.28 10.10
N LEU A 89 7.45 13.05 10.51
CA LEU A 89 7.15 12.43 11.82
C LEU A 89 5.65 12.24 12.13
N GLY A 90 4.79 12.37 11.13
CA GLY A 90 3.33 12.24 11.24
C GLY A 90 2.73 11.21 10.30
N LEU A 91 1.61 11.58 9.68
CA LEU A 91 0.84 10.78 8.73
C LEU A 91 0.52 11.59 7.48
N ALA A 92 0.86 11.08 6.32
CA ALA A 92 0.37 11.57 5.03
C ALA A 92 -0.79 10.67 4.57
N ALA A 93 -2.00 11.23 4.56
CA ALA A 93 -3.20 10.59 4.04
C ALA A 93 -3.41 11.06 2.59
N ILE A 94 -3.31 10.14 1.63
CA ILE A 94 -3.33 10.46 0.20
C ILE A 94 -4.51 9.75 -0.44
N ASP A 95 -5.50 10.52 -0.83
CA ASP A 95 -6.66 10.01 -1.58
C ASP A 95 -6.35 9.96 -3.09
N GLU A 96 -7.09 9.15 -3.84
CA GLU A 96 -6.91 8.99 -5.28
C GLU A 96 -5.46 8.69 -5.70
N PHE A 97 -4.79 7.83 -4.94
CA PHE A 97 -3.39 7.47 -5.12
C PHE A 97 -3.10 6.85 -6.51
N ASP A 98 -4.09 6.20 -7.12
CA ASP A 98 -4.05 5.64 -8.46
C ASP A 98 -3.96 6.70 -9.57
N LYS A 99 -4.35 7.95 -9.28
CA LYS A 99 -4.40 9.04 -10.24
C LYS A 99 -3.18 9.97 -10.22
N MET A 100 -2.16 9.64 -9.41
CA MET A 100 -0.91 10.41 -9.38
C MET A 100 -0.22 10.43 -10.74
N ASN A 101 0.42 11.57 -11.04
CA ASN A 101 1.31 11.69 -12.19
C ASN A 101 2.63 10.91 -11.99
N GLU A 102 3.39 10.69 -13.07
CA GLU A 102 4.64 9.89 -13.02
C GLU A 102 5.73 10.53 -12.16
N ASN A 103 5.82 11.85 -12.09
CA ASN A 103 6.81 12.54 -11.27
C ASN A 103 6.54 12.34 -9.79
N ASP A 104 5.26 12.46 -9.38
CA ASP A 104 4.86 12.21 -7.99
C ASP A 104 5.03 10.74 -7.62
N ARG A 105 4.73 9.81 -8.54
CA ARG A 105 5.01 8.37 -8.33
C ARG A 105 6.49 8.10 -8.09
N SER A 106 7.38 8.72 -8.85
CA SER A 106 8.82 8.58 -8.67
C SER A 106 9.27 9.11 -7.30
N SER A 107 8.79 10.29 -6.92
CA SER A 107 9.09 10.89 -5.62
C SER A 107 8.53 10.06 -4.46
N MET A 108 7.35 9.43 -4.64
CA MET A 108 6.79 8.50 -3.66
C MET A 108 7.68 7.29 -3.43
N HIS A 109 8.34 6.76 -4.47
CA HIS A 109 9.31 5.67 -4.30
C HIS A 109 10.45 6.06 -3.38
N GLU A 110 11.02 7.27 -3.55
CA GLU A 110 12.09 7.78 -2.70
C GLU A 110 11.59 8.05 -1.28
N ALA A 111 10.44 8.72 -1.13
CA ALA A 111 9.85 9.03 0.17
C ALA A 111 9.54 7.77 1.00
N MET A 112 8.96 6.73 0.41
CA MET A 112 8.59 5.50 1.11
C MET A 112 9.81 4.67 1.52
N GLU A 113 10.87 4.66 0.75
CA GLU A 113 12.04 3.83 0.98
C GLU A 113 13.13 4.56 1.75
N GLN A 114 13.49 5.77 1.31
CA GLN A 114 14.58 6.54 1.89
C GLN A 114 14.15 7.57 2.93
N GLN A 115 12.83 7.77 3.10
CA GLN A 115 12.23 8.76 4.00
C GLN A 115 12.74 10.20 3.76
N ARG A 116 13.03 10.49 2.50
CA ARG A 116 13.46 11.82 2.02
C ARG A 116 12.99 12.02 0.57
N ILE A 117 12.99 13.26 0.15
CA ILE A 117 12.75 13.65 -1.24
C ILE A 117 13.84 14.63 -1.65
N SER A 118 14.46 14.33 -2.78
CA SER A 118 15.48 15.22 -3.39
C SER A 118 14.79 16.12 -4.40
N VAL A 119 14.97 17.42 -4.27
CA VAL A 119 14.38 18.44 -5.15
C VAL A 119 15.48 19.23 -5.80
N SER A 120 15.47 19.29 -7.13
CA SER A 120 16.33 20.14 -7.93
C SER A 120 15.45 20.95 -8.89
N LYS A 121 15.10 22.18 -8.49
CA LYS A 121 14.21 23.08 -9.25
C LYS A 121 14.69 24.51 -9.17
N ALA A 122 14.65 25.23 -10.28
CA ALA A 122 15.00 26.66 -10.37
C ALA A 122 16.36 27.03 -9.72
N GLY A 123 17.37 26.16 -9.87
CA GLY A 123 18.69 26.36 -9.24
C GLY A 123 18.79 26.03 -7.76
N ILE A 124 17.69 25.62 -7.13
CA ILE A 124 17.67 25.20 -5.73
C ILE A 124 17.80 23.68 -5.68
N ASN A 125 18.84 23.21 -4.97
CA ASN A 125 19.03 21.79 -4.65
C ASN A 125 18.81 21.59 -3.16
N ALA A 126 17.80 20.81 -2.80
CA ALA A 126 17.44 20.55 -1.40
C ALA A 126 17.00 19.10 -1.21
N THR A 127 17.27 18.57 -0.02
CA THR A 127 16.74 17.28 0.42
C THR A 127 15.80 17.52 1.60
N LEU A 128 14.53 17.15 1.43
CA LEU A 128 13.50 17.29 2.44
C LEU A 128 13.27 15.95 3.14
N SER A 129 13.17 15.98 4.46
CA SER A 129 12.80 14.79 5.24
C SER A 129 11.30 14.48 5.08
N THR A 130 10.98 13.19 4.86
CA THR A 130 9.61 12.69 4.71
C THR A 130 9.42 11.41 5.53
N ARG A 131 9.79 11.49 6.81
CA ARG A 131 9.67 10.40 7.80
C ARG A 131 8.24 10.33 8.29
N CYS A 132 7.33 9.90 7.43
CA CYS A 132 5.92 9.83 7.76
C CYS A 132 5.32 8.46 7.40
N ALA A 133 4.30 8.06 8.14
CA ALA A 133 3.44 6.97 7.72
C ALA A 133 2.60 7.41 6.53
N ILE A 134 2.41 6.53 5.55
CA ILE A 134 1.58 6.80 4.38
C ILE A 134 0.32 5.95 4.47
N LEU A 135 -0.83 6.61 4.46
CA LEU A 135 -2.15 6.01 4.31
C LEU A 135 -2.70 6.44 2.97
N ALA A 136 -2.77 5.51 2.03
CA ALA A 136 -3.22 5.80 0.67
C ALA A 136 -4.56 5.13 0.38
N ALA A 137 -5.41 5.77 -0.43
CA ALA A 137 -6.61 5.18 -1.00
C ALA A 137 -6.53 5.16 -2.52
N ALA A 138 -6.95 4.03 -3.12
CA ALA A 138 -6.97 3.85 -4.55
C ALA A 138 -8.28 3.18 -5.01
N ASN A 139 -8.71 3.49 -6.22
CA ASN A 139 -9.88 2.90 -6.85
C ASN A 139 -9.46 1.90 -7.94
N PRO A 140 -10.29 0.90 -8.26
CA PRO A 140 -10.05 -0.01 -9.37
C PRO A 140 -10.20 0.69 -10.73
N LYS A 141 -9.44 0.25 -11.74
CA LYS A 141 -9.48 0.78 -13.11
C LYS A 141 -10.87 0.70 -13.75
N ALA A 142 -11.58 -0.40 -13.50
CA ALA A 142 -12.90 -0.68 -14.09
C ALA A 142 -14.09 -0.13 -13.27
N GLY A 143 -13.82 0.68 -12.23
CA GLY A 143 -14.85 1.22 -11.34
C GLY A 143 -15.29 0.28 -10.22
N ARG A 144 -15.21 -1.04 -10.38
CA ARG A 144 -15.44 -2.05 -9.34
C ARG A 144 -14.38 -3.14 -9.40
N PHE A 145 -14.09 -3.75 -8.26
CA PHE A 145 -13.24 -4.93 -8.21
C PHE A 145 -14.00 -6.16 -8.72
N GLN A 146 -13.32 -6.92 -9.58
CA GLN A 146 -13.75 -8.24 -10.01
C GLN A 146 -13.15 -9.30 -9.08
N ALA A 147 -13.75 -10.48 -9.04
CA ALA A 147 -13.23 -11.58 -8.24
C ALA A 147 -11.75 -11.86 -8.58
N VAL A 148 -10.92 -11.99 -7.55
CA VAL A 148 -9.46 -12.18 -7.74
C VAL A 148 -9.15 -13.50 -8.47
N SER A 149 -10.08 -14.48 -8.41
CA SER A 149 -10.03 -15.71 -9.18
C SER A 149 -10.10 -15.48 -10.70
N GLU A 150 -10.79 -14.42 -11.14
CA GLU A 150 -10.99 -14.11 -12.55
C GLU A 150 -9.90 -13.19 -13.08
N VAL A 151 -9.63 -12.09 -12.37
CA VAL A 151 -8.64 -11.10 -12.76
C VAL A 151 -7.68 -10.84 -11.61
N PRO A 152 -6.35 -10.98 -11.84
CA PRO A 152 -5.37 -10.66 -10.81
C PRO A 152 -5.55 -9.23 -10.31
N PHE A 153 -5.50 -9.07 -9.01
CA PHE A 153 -5.62 -7.81 -8.32
C PHE A 153 -4.70 -6.70 -8.88
N THR A 154 -3.44 -7.03 -9.23
CA THR A 154 -2.46 -6.08 -9.79
C THR A 154 -2.86 -5.51 -11.16
N GLN A 155 -3.66 -6.22 -11.94
CA GLN A 155 -4.17 -5.76 -13.22
C GLN A 155 -5.38 -4.83 -13.06
N GLN A 156 -6.09 -4.95 -11.94
CA GLN A 156 -7.27 -4.15 -11.65
C GLN A 156 -6.93 -2.74 -11.16
N ILE A 157 -5.66 -2.43 -10.86
CA ILE A 157 -5.23 -1.14 -10.32
C ILE A 157 -4.26 -0.43 -11.27
N ASN A 158 -4.30 0.91 -11.24
CA ASN A 158 -3.35 1.75 -11.96
C ASN A 158 -2.14 2.13 -11.09
N LEU A 159 -1.49 1.11 -10.47
CA LEU A 159 -0.29 1.31 -9.67
C LEU A 159 0.80 0.34 -10.12
N LYS A 160 2.04 0.83 -10.20
CA LYS A 160 3.19 -0.03 -10.52
C LYS A 160 3.42 -1.03 -9.38
N PRO A 161 3.68 -2.31 -9.67
CA PRO A 161 3.92 -3.34 -8.66
C PRO A 161 5.00 -2.96 -7.64
N ALA A 162 6.06 -2.28 -8.11
CA ALA A 162 7.15 -1.79 -7.26
C ALA A 162 6.69 -0.79 -6.19
N LEU A 163 5.62 -0.02 -6.42
CA LEU A 163 5.04 0.89 -5.45
C LEU A 163 4.14 0.14 -4.46
N ILE A 164 3.34 -0.79 -4.97
CA ILE A 164 2.45 -1.63 -4.16
C ILE A 164 3.26 -2.44 -3.12
N SER A 165 4.39 -3.01 -3.52
CA SER A 165 5.28 -3.81 -2.64
C SER A 165 5.92 -3.02 -1.49
N ARG A 166 5.77 -1.69 -1.45
CA ARG A 166 6.27 -0.84 -0.35
C ARG A 166 5.26 -0.64 0.76
N PHE A 167 4.01 -1.02 0.55
CA PHE A 167 3.00 -1.02 1.59
C PHE A 167 3.14 -2.26 2.48
N ASP A 168 3.03 -2.04 3.79
CA ASP A 168 3.13 -3.09 4.80
C ASP A 168 1.82 -3.86 4.95
N VAL A 169 0.70 -3.17 4.72
CA VAL A 169 -0.66 -3.71 4.79
C VAL A 169 -1.49 -3.16 3.64
N ILE A 170 -2.26 -4.04 3.00
CA ILE A 170 -3.13 -3.68 1.90
C ILE A 170 -4.52 -4.21 2.21
N TRP A 171 -5.53 -3.36 2.17
CA TRP A 171 -6.92 -3.72 2.38
C TRP A 171 -7.72 -3.63 1.10
N LEU A 172 -8.52 -4.64 0.84
CA LEU A 172 -9.52 -4.64 -0.22
C LEU A 172 -10.89 -4.38 0.41
N LEU A 173 -11.52 -3.28 0.03
CA LEU A 173 -12.83 -2.85 0.50
C LEU A 173 -13.83 -2.98 -0.66
N THR A 174 -14.51 -4.11 -0.74
CA THR A 174 -15.51 -4.37 -1.77
C THR A 174 -16.91 -4.01 -1.27
N ASP A 175 -17.72 -3.45 -2.13
CA ASP A 175 -19.13 -3.16 -1.88
C ASP A 175 -19.96 -4.41 -2.22
N GLN A 176 -20.25 -5.22 -1.19
CA GLN A 176 -21.07 -6.42 -1.32
C GLN A 176 -22.45 -6.15 -0.73
N PRO A 177 -23.51 -6.15 -1.54
CA PRO A 177 -24.87 -5.96 -1.06
C PRO A 177 -25.26 -7.02 -0.03
N ALA A 178 -25.66 -6.57 1.17
CA ALA A 178 -26.12 -7.42 2.25
C ALA A 178 -27.24 -6.70 3.02
N ALA A 179 -28.47 -7.17 2.89
CA ALA A 179 -29.68 -6.47 3.37
C ALA A 179 -29.58 -6.01 4.84
N ASP A 180 -29.06 -6.86 5.73
CA ASP A 180 -28.94 -6.53 7.16
C ASP A 180 -27.87 -5.46 7.39
N HIS A 181 -26.73 -5.57 6.71
CA HIS A 181 -25.64 -4.61 6.81
C HIS A 181 -26.01 -3.26 6.18
N ASP A 182 -26.67 -3.28 5.03
CA ASP A 182 -27.13 -2.09 4.33
C ASP A 182 -28.17 -1.31 5.14
N SER A 183 -29.09 -2.03 5.83
CA SER A 183 -30.04 -1.45 6.75
C SER A 183 -29.35 -0.74 7.93
N LEU A 184 -28.29 -1.34 8.50
CA LEU A 184 -27.51 -0.72 9.59
C LEU A 184 -26.78 0.55 9.10
N ILE A 185 -26.19 0.52 7.92
CA ILE A 185 -25.54 1.68 7.30
C ILE A 185 -26.55 2.79 7.04
N ALA A 186 -27.71 2.47 6.43
CA ALA A 186 -28.78 3.42 6.15
C ALA A 186 -29.28 4.10 7.43
N ASN A 187 -29.58 3.31 8.46
CA ASN A 187 -30.00 3.81 9.76
C ASN A 187 -28.96 4.73 10.40
N HIS A 188 -27.68 4.38 10.31
CA HIS A 188 -26.59 5.23 10.82
C HIS A 188 -26.48 6.55 10.09
N ILE A 189 -26.57 6.54 8.76
CA ILE A 189 -26.55 7.74 7.93
C ILE A 189 -27.76 8.65 8.25
N MET A 190 -28.95 8.07 8.34
CA MET A 190 -30.17 8.80 8.68
C MET A 190 -30.07 9.42 10.08
N ALA A 191 -29.61 8.66 11.07
CA ALA A 191 -29.45 9.15 12.42
C ALA A 191 -28.44 10.33 12.50
N ASN A 192 -27.31 10.22 11.79
CA ASN A 192 -26.33 11.31 11.75
C ASN A 192 -26.89 12.56 11.06
N ARG A 193 -27.65 12.41 9.96
CA ARG A 193 -28.31 13.53 9.28
C ARG A 193 -29.36 14.19 10.14
N SER A 194 -30.18 13.44 10.84
CA SER A 194 -31.22 13.99 11.72
C SER A 194 -30.65 14.73 12.94
N GLN A 195 -29.41 14.43 13.32
CA GLN A 195 -28.68 15.08 14.41
C GLN A 195 -27.80 16.25 13.96
N SER A 196 -27.60 16.45 12.64
CA SER A 196 -26.78 17.55 12.13
C SER A 196 -27.56 18.87 12.10
N VAL A 197 -26.92 19.98 12.54
CA VAL A 197 -27.47 21.32 12.43
C VAL A 197 -27.24 21.86 11.01
N PRO A 198 -28.23 22.45 10.33
CA PRO A 198 -28.00 23.11 9.06
C PRO A 198 -26.99 24.26 9.21
N GLU A 199 -25.99 24.35 8.32
CA GLU A 199 -24.97 25.41 8.33
C GLU A 199 -25.58 26.81 8.31
N ILE A 200 -26.71 27.00 7.60
CA ILE A 200 -27.47 28.28 7.57
C ILE A 200 -27.88 28.77 8.96
N LEU A 201 -28.20 27.86 9.89
CA LEU A 201 -28.55 28.22 11.25
C LEU A 201 -27.32 28.61 12.09
N ILE A 202 -26.12 28.08 11.74
CA ILE A 202 -24.86 28.44 12.38
C ILE A 202 -24.40 29.82 11.92
N ASP A 203 -24.47 30.10 10.62
CA ASP A 203 -24.06 31.38 10.02
C ASP A 203 -24.94 32.56 10.42
N GLN A 204 -26.22 32.32 10.67
CA GLN A 204 -27.17 33.38 11.05
C GLN A 204 -27.07 33.79 12.52
N GLY A 205 -26.16 33.22 13.31
CA GLY A 205 -26.03 33.55 14.73
C GLY A 205 -27.30 33.27 15.54
N SER A 206 -28.20 32.46 14.99
CA SER A 206 -29.43 32.08 15.69
C SER A 206 -29.02 31.32 16.94
N GLU A 207 -29.45 31.79 18.11
CA GLU A 207 -29.33 31.02 19.35
C GLU A 207 -29.99 29.69 19.10
N VAL A 208 -29.16 28.67 18.86
CA VAL A 208 -29.60 27.26 18.75
C VAL A 208 -30.19 26.96 20.13
N ASP A 209 -31.49 26.71 20.18
CA ASP A 209 -32.20 26.33 21.38
C ASP A 209 -31.33 25.42 22.26
N PRO A 210 -30.99 25.83 23.51
CA PRO A 210 -30.11 25.07 24.38
C PRO A 210 -30.57 23.63 24.62
N SER A 211 -31.87 23.38 24.48
CA SER A 211 -32.45 22.03 24.56
C SER A 211 -32.05 21.15 23.33
N LYS A 212 -31.72 21.78 22.18
CA LYS A 212 -31.23 21.12 20.99
C LYS A 212 -29.70 21.02 20.98
N SER A 213 -29.00 22.04 21.52
CA SER A 213 -27.54 21.99 21.68
C SER A 213 -27.09 20.90 22.67
N ALA A 214 -27.87 20.64 23.71
CA ALA A 214 -27.63 19.54 24.66
C ALA A 214 -27.67 18.16 24.00
N ARG A 215 -28.36 18.00 22.85
CA ARG A 215 -28.31 16.79 22.01
C ARG A 215 -26.99 16.64 21.26
N PHE A 216 -26.29 17.76 20.95
CA PHE A 216 -25.00 17.74 20.26
C PHE A 216 -23.82 17.52 21.22
N GLU A 217 -23.89 18.01 22.46
CA GLU A 217 -22.93 17.64 23.51
C GLU A 217 -22.97 16.14 23.86
N GLY A 218 -24.10 15.47 23.60
CA GLY A 218 -24.29 14.02 23.82
C GLY A 218 -23.58 13.12 22.81
N LEU A 219 -23.16 13.63 21.62
CA LEU A 219 -22.42 12.84 20.64
C LEU A 219 -20.98 12.55 21.09
N ASP A 220 -20.39 13.45 21.87
CA ASP A 220 -19.08 13.21 22.52
C ASP A 220 -19.19 12.35 23.80
N LYS A 221 -20.40 12.07 24.27
CA LYS A 221 -20.70 11.31 25.51
C LYS A 221 -21.28 9.91 25.27
N LYS A 222 -21.19 9.36 24.04
CA LYS A 222 -21.45 7.92 23.87
C LYS A 222 -20.42 7.16 24.69
N GLU A 223 -20.88 6.40 25.69
CA GLU A 223 -20.03 5.51 26.48
C GLU A 223 -19.15 4.69 25.54
N GLY A 224 -17.82 4.77 25.73
CA GLY A 224 -16.83 4.05 24.92
C GLY A 224 -16.21 4.84 23.76
N VAL A 225 -16.66 6.06 23.46
CA VAL A 225 -16.01 6.90 22.41
C VAL A 225 -14.89 7.72 23.04
N VAL A 226 -13.66 7.47 22.60
CA VAL A 226 -12.49 8.22 23.08
C VAL A 226 -12.39 9.55 22.31
N ASN A 227 -12.20 10.66 23.05
CA ASN A 227 -12.05 11.99 22.48
C ASN A 227 -10.82 12.04 21.55
N ARG A 228 -10.97 12.68 20.36
CA ARG A 228 -9.91 12.81 19.34
C ARG A 228 -8.65 13.47 19.87
N GLU A 229 -8.79 14.51 20.70
CA GLU A 229 -7.66 15.20 21.30
C GLU A 229 -6.88 14.30 22.25
N LEU A 230 -7.58 13.48 23.03
CA LEU A 230 -6.95 12.49 23.90
C LEU A 230 -6.18 11.44 23.09
N ILE A 231 -6.75 10.95 21.99
CA ILE A 231 -6.05 10.02 21.07
C ILE A 231 -4.77 10.66 20.55
N ARG A 232 -4.82 11.92 20.09
CA ARG A 232 -3.62 12.64 19.59
C ARG A 232 -2.54 12.77 20.66
N LYS A 233 -2.92 13.15 21.88
CA LYS A 233 -1.98 13.25 23.00
C LYS A 233 -1.39 11.89 23.35
N TYR A 234 -2.20 10.85 23.39
CA TYR A 234 -1.77 9.48 23.68
C TYR A 234 -0.76 8.96 22.63
N VAL A 235 -1.07 9.12 21.34
CA VAL A 235 -0.17 8.74 20.24
C VAL A 235 1.14 9.52 20.32
N ALA A 236 1.08 10.83 20.56
CA ALA A 236 2.29 11.67 20.66
C ALA A 236 3.16 11.25 21.86
N TYR A 237 2.55 10.96 23.00
CA TYR A 237 3.24 10.44 24.18
C TYR A 237 3.91 9.09 23.91
N ALA A 238 3.15 8.13 23.35
CA ALA A 238 3.64 6.80 23.03
C ALA A 238 4.81 6.83 22.03
N LYS A 239 4.72 7.63 20.95
CA LYS A 239 5.80 7.77 19.97
C LYS A 239 7.08 8.34 20.58
N ARG A 240 6.94 9.27 21.53
CA ARG A 240 8.08 9.97 22.16
C ARG A 240 8.78 9.12 23.21
N ASN A 241 8.02 8.36 24.01
CA ASN A 241 8.54 7.75 25.24
C ASN A 241 8.66 6.21 25.17
N ILE A 242 7.98 5.55 24.24
CA ILE A 242 7.88 4.09 24.20
C ILE A 242 8.63 3.56 22.97
N HIS A 243 9.64 2.73 23.22
CA HIS A 243 10.52 2.17 22.19
C HIS A 243 10.62 0.64 22.32
N PRO A 244 9.58 -0.11 21.90
CA PRO A 244 9.50 -1.55 22.11
C PRO A 244 10.64 -2.31 21.45
N GLN A 245 11.20 -3.27 22.19
CA GLN A 245 12.10 -4.30 21.66
C GLN A 245 11.37 -5.64 21.69
N LEU A 246 11.54 -6.45 20.65
CA LEU A 246 10.95 -7.78 20.58
C LEU A 246 11.73 -8.74 21.49
N THR A 247 10.99 -9.58 22.24
CA THR A 247 11.58 -10.71 22.94
C THR A 247 12.11 -11.76 21.95
N GLU A 248 12.98 -12.66 22.39
CA GLU A 248 13.50 -13.76 21.55
C GLU A 248 12.35 -14.63 21.03
N GLU A 249 11.40 -14.98 21.88
CA GLU A 249 10.20 -15.75 21.50
C GLU A 249 9.36 -15.04 20.43
N ALA A 250 9.20 -13.72 20.54
CA ALA A 250 8.51 -12.93 19.53
C ALA A 250 9.25 -12.91 18.19
N GLN A 251 10.59 -12.81 18.23
CA GLN A 251 11.43 -12.87 17.02
C GLN A 251 11.36 -14.24 16.36
N ASP A 252 11.37 -15.32 17.16
CA ASP A 252 11.25 -16.68 16.67
C ASP A 252 9.89 -16.92 16.01
N ALA A 253 8.79 -16.47 16.61
CA ALA A 253 7.46 -16.58 16.04
C ALA A 253 7.36 -15.87 14.66
N LEU A 254 7.96 -14.67 14.50
CA LEU A 254 8.01 -13.98 13.22
C LEU A 254 8.88 -14.71 12.21
N ARG A 255 10.02 -15.26 12.65
CA ARG A 255 10.94 -16.04 11.82
C ARG A 255 10.28 -17.32 11.31
N GLU A 256 9.61 -18.06 12.18
CA GLU A 256 8.88 -19.28 11.80
C GLU A 256 7.80 -18.98 10.78
N PHE A 257 6.98 -17.97 11.02
CA PHE A 257 5.96 -17.56 10.06
C PHE A 257 6.54 -17.21 8.69
N TYR A 258 7.64 -16.46 8.68
CA TYR A 258 8.32 -16.07 7.44
C TYR A 258 8.86 -17.30 6.70
N VAL A 259 9.56 -18.19 7.39
CA VAL A 259 10.14 -19.39 6.80
C VAL A 259 9.05 -20.35 6.31
N GLU A 260 8.00 -20.58 7.12
CA GLU A 260 6.86 -21.42 6.75
C GLU A 260 6.16 -20.91 5.50
N THR A 261 5.88 -19.61 5.48
CA THR A 261 5.20 -18.99 4.33
C THR A 261 6.07 -19.05 3.08
N ARG A 262 7.39 -18.89 3.24
CA ARG A 262 8.34 -19.00 2.14
C ARG A 262 8.48 -20.43 1.63
N ARG A 263 8.45 -21.42 2.52
CA ARG A 263 8.49 -22.84 2.17
C ARG A 263 7.23 -23.23 1.38
N LYS A 264 6.04 -22.88 1.88
CA LYS A 264 4.77 -23.13 1.18
C LYS A 264 4.75 -22.50 -0.22
N GLY A 265 5.34 -21.31 -0.34
CA GLY A 265 5.52 -20.64 -1.62
C GLY A 265 6.49 -21.34 -2.57
N GLY A 266 7.45 -22.13 -2.07
CA GLY A 266 8.41 -22.89 -2.88
C GLY A 266 7.93 -24.29 -3.26
N GLU A 267 7.01 -24.86 -2.49
CA GLU A 267 6.46 -26.22 -2.72
C GLU A 267 5.32 -26.23 -3.75
N SER A 268 4.56 -25.14 -3.83
CA SER A 268 3.58 -24.99 -4.91
C SER A 268 4.26 -24.31 -6.10
N HIS A 269 4.26 -24.99 -7.24
CA HIS A 269 4.79 -24.45 -8.51
C HIS A 269 4.16 -23.09 -8.89
N ASP A 270 3.12 -22.67 -8.21
CA ASP A 270 2.32 -21.48 -8.46
C ASP A 270 2.49 -20.36 -7.43
N SER A 271 3.23 -20.53 -6.33
CA SER A 271 3.38 -19.49 -5.31
C SER A 271 4.83 -19.12 -5.06
N ILE A 272 5.16 -17.86 -5.17
CA ILE A 272 6.49 -17.33 -4.85
C ILE A 272 6.49 -16.64 -3.48
N ALA A 273 7.58 -16.87 -2.78
CA ALA A 273 7.78 -16.56 -1.37
C ALA A 273 7.69 -15.08 -1.02
N ILE A 274 7.23 -14.80 0.19
CA ILE A 274 7.32 -13.51 0.89
C ILE A 274 8.70 -12.87 0.72
N SER A 275 8.76 -11.57 0.40
CA SER A 275 10.03 -10.84 0.33
C SER A 275 10.60 -10.52 1.72
N ALA A 276 11.89 -10.20 1.79
CA ALA A 276 12.52 -9.77 3.04
C ALA A 276 11.85 -8.52 3.65
N ARG A 277 11.20 -7.67 2.82
CA ARG A 277 10.46 -6.49 3.31
C ARG A 277 9.27 -6.87 4.19
N ALA A 278 8.64 -8.01 3.95
CA ALA A 278 7.49 -8.45 4.73
C ALA A 278 7.86 -8.76 6.20
N ILE A 279 9.05 -9.34 6.45
CA ILE A 279 9.49 -9.58 7.84
C ILE A 279 9.73 -8.25 8.57
N GLU A 280 10.24 -7.23 7.89
CA GLU A 280 10.36 -5.89 8.47
C GLU A 280 8.99 -5.26 8.78
N GLY A 281 7.99 -5.48 7.89
CA GLY A 281 6.60 -5.08 8.12
C GLY A 281 6.00 -5.74 9.36
N LEU A 282 6.18 -7.04 9.50
CA LEU A 282 5.76 -7.81 10.68
C LEU A 282 6.41 -7.28 11.95
N TYR A 283 7.72 -7.02 11.91
CA TYR A 283 8.47 -6.47 13.04
C TYR A 283 7.91 -5.11 13.48
N ARG A 284 7.65 -4.19 12.52
CA ARG A 284 7.04 -2.87 12.78
C ARG A 284 5.64 -2.99 13.37
N LEU A 285 4.81 -3.91 12.87
CA LEU A 285 3.46 -4.15 13.38
C LEU A 285 3.48 -4.68 14.83
N ALA A 286 4.39 -5.59 15.15
CA ALA A 286 4.56 -6.11 16.52
C ALA A 286 5.01 -5.01 17.47
N GLN A 287 5.99 -4.18 17.08
CA GLN A 287 6.39 -3.00 17.86
C GLN A 287 5.24 -2.01 18.05
N ALA A 288 4.47 -1.74 17.00
CA ALA A 288 3.31 -0.86 17.08
C ALA A 288 2.26 -1.40 18.07
N SER A 289 2.03 -2.71 18.06
CA SER A 289 1.13 -3.38 19.01
C SER A 289 1.55 -3.18 20.48
N ALA A 290 2.83 -3.37 20.77
CA ALA A 290 3.38 -3.12 22.11
C ALA A 290 3.28 -1.64 22.50
N ARG A 291 3.56 -0.73 21.53
CA ARG A 291 3.49 0.71 21.75
C ARG A 291 2.07 1.19 22.08
N VAL A 292 1.03 0.60 21.48
CA VAL A 292 -0.38 0.88 21.83
C VAL A 292 -0.63 0.61 23.34
N ARG A 293 0.00 -0.38 23.93
CA ARG A 293 -0.10 -0.73 25.36
C ARG A 293 0.87 0.06 26.24
N LEU A 294 1.63 1.00 25.69
CA LEU A 294 2.71 1.72 26.38
C LEU A 294 3.79 0.79 26.95
N SER A 295 4.03 -0.36 26.32
CA SER A 295 5.05 -1.32 26.73
C SER A 295 6.35 -1.12 25.90
N ASN A 296 7.50 -1.14 26.59
CA ASN A 296 8.81 -1.17 25.94
C ASN A 296 9.25 -2.59 25.53
N VAL A 297 8.41 -3.59 25.80
CA VAL A 297 8.65 -4.98 25.44
C VAL A 297 7.52 -5.44 24.51
N ALA A 298 7.87 -5.89 23.31
CA ALA A 298 6.96 -6.54 22.38
C ALA A 298 7.03 -8.06 22.61
N SER A 299 5.95 -8.60 23.18
CA SER A 299 5.82 -10.00 23.54
C SER A 299 5.42 -10.88 22.37
N ILE A 300 5.38 -12.19 22.60
CA ILE A 300 4.87 -13.17 21.62
C ILE A 300 3.45 -12.83 21.14
N GLU A 301 2.57 -12.32 22.02
CA GLU A 301 1.21 -11.92 21.67
C GLU A 301 1.18 -10.78 20.63
N ASP A 302 2.14 -9.86 20.70
CA ASP A 302 2.27 -8.77 19.73
C ASP A 302 2.73 -9.30 18.36
N ALA A 303 3.65 -10.26 18.37
CA ALA A 303 4.11 -10.96 17.17
C ALA A 303 2.97 -11.77 16.53
N GLU A 304 2.24 -12.56 17.31
CA GLU A 304 1.07 -13.30 16.84
C GLU A 304 -0.03 -12.39 16.28
N ARG A 305 -0.27 -11.23 16.89
CA ARG A 305 -1.22 -10.24 16.37
C ARG A 305 -0.78 -9.72 15.01
N SER A 306 0.50 -9.44 14.84
CA SER A 306 1.03 -9.00 13.53
C SER A 306 0.92 -10.09 12.47
N VAL A 307 1.18 -11.35 12.84
CA VAL A 307 1.02 -12.53 11.97
C VAL A 307 -0.45 -12.72 11.59
N ARG A 308 -1.38 -12.68 12.56
CA ARG A 308 -2.83 -12.81 12.26
C ARG A 308 -3.30 -11.73 11.31
N LEU A 309 -2.91 -10.47 11.55
CA LEU A 309 -3.25 -9.36 10.66
C LEU A 309 -2.71 -9.58 9.26
N THR A 310 -1.48 -10.05 9.14
CA THR A 310 -0.83 -10.29 7.84
C THR A 310 -1.46 -11.46 7.11
N ARG A 311 -1.78 -12.57 7.79
CA ARG A 311 -2.51 -13.68 7.20
C ARG A 311 -3.87 -13.25 6.67
N PHE A 312 -4.60 -12.45 7.46
CA PHE A 312 -5.94 -12.00 7.10
C PHE A 312 -5.95 -11.15 5.82
N TRP A 313 -5.19 -10.05 5.76
CA TRP A 313 -5.22 -9.18 4.59
C TRP A 313 -4.65 -9.86 3.34
N ARG A 314 -3.71 -10.77 3.51
CA ARG A 314 -3.18 -11.56 2.38
C ARG A 314 -4.21 -12.54 1.84
N HIS A 315 -4.91 -13.24 2.72
CA HIS A 315 -6.00 -14.14 2.32
C HIS A 315 -7.12 -13.39 1.59
N GLU A 316 -7.52 -12.23 2.09
CA GLU A 316 -8.54 -11.39 1.45
C GLU A 316 -8.13 -10.92 0.05
N LEU A 317 -6.85 -10.56 -0.12
CA LEU A 317 -6.37 -10.05 -1.40
C LEU A 317 -6.19 -11.12 -2.48
N MET A 318 -5.88 -12.35 -2.12
CA MET A 318 -5.35 -13.29 -3.11
C MET A 318 -5.76 -14.76 -2.89
N GLY A 319 -6.60 -15.06 -1.89
CA GLY A 319 -6.94 -16.42 -1.56
C GLY A 319 -5.75 -17.23 -1.02
N GLU A 320 -5.86 -18.56 -1.07
CA GLU A 320 -4.85 -19.46 -0.50
C GLU A 320 -3.51 -19.47 -1.28
N ASN A 321 -3.52 -19.06 -2.55
CA ASN A 321 -2.37 -19.12 -3.49
C ASN A 321 -1.69 -17.76 -3.69
N PHE A 322 -1.42 -17.02 -2.61
CA PHE A 322 -0.78 -15.71 -2.68
C PHE A 322 0.69 -15.76 -3.11
N ASP A 323 1.02 -15.02 -4.16
CA ASP A 323 2.39 -14.78 -4.62
C ASP A 323 2.76 -13.29 -4.58
N GLU A 324 3.65 -12.92 -3.66
CA GLU A 324 4.11 -11.53 -3.51
C GLU A 324 4.91 -11.02 -4.72
N THR A 325 5.49 -11.92 -5.50
CA THR A 325 6.17 -11.52 -6.72
C THR A 325 5.19 -11.10 -7.82
N THR A 326 3.92 -11.51 -7.71
CA THR A 326 2.83 -10.95 -8.51
C THR A 326 2.65 -9.47 -8.21
N LEU A 327 2.83 -9.04 -6.95
CA LEU A 327 2.87 -7.61 -6.58
C LEU A 327 4.07 -6.88 -7.19
N GLN A 328 5.21 -7.55 -7.33
CA GLN A 328 6.44 -6.95 -7.87
C GLN A 328 6.49 -6.93 -9.40
N SER A 329 5.97 -7.96 -10.05
CA SER A 329 6.09 -8.17 -11.50
C SER A 329 4.80 -7.91 -12.28
N GLY A 330 3.63 -7.91 -11.61
CA GLY A 330 2.32 -7.80 -12.27
C GLY A 330 1.87 -9.04 -13.05
N LYS A 331 2.63 -10.15 -13.00
CA LYS A 331 2.32 -11.40 -13.71
C LYS A 331 2.00 -12.52 -12.74
N LYS A 332 1.02 -13.38 -13.05
CA LYS A 332 0.70 -14.59 -12.26
C LYS A 332 1.90 -15.54 -12.24
N ALA A 333 2.08 -16.31 -11.18
CA ALA A 333 3.10 -17.35 -11.07
C ALA A 333 2.98 -18.38 -12.20
N THR A 334 1.74 -18.80 -12.52
CA THR A 334 1.43 -19.68 -13.66
C THR A 334 1.96 -19.13 -14.98
N THR A 335 1.78 -17.84 -15.24
CA THR A 335 2.27 -17.20 -16.48
C THR A 335 3.78 -17.18 -16.54
N ARG A 336 4.48 -16.86 -15.42
CA ARG A 336 5.95 -16.89 -15.35
C ARG A 336 6.53 -18.28 -15.48
N ASN A 337 5.88 -19.27 -14.86
CA ASN A 337 6.29 -20.64 -15.00
C ASN A 337 6.13 -21.12 -16.45
N ARG A 338 5.02 -20.76 -17.10
CA ARG A 338 4.83 -21.03 -18.53
C ARG A 338 5.84 -20.31 -19.41
N GLU A 339 6.12 -19.02 -19.13
CA GLU A 339 7.19 -18.28 -19.81
C GLU A 339 8.56 -18.95 -19.65
N ARG A 340 8.89 -19.39 -18.42
CA ARG A 340 10.14 -20.11 -18.13
C ARG A 340 10.20 -21.43 -18.85
N SER A 341 9.13 -22.22 -18.81
CA SER A 341 9.06 -23.50 -19.51
C SER A 341 9.23 -23.33 -21.03
N ILE A 342 8.59 -22.33 -21.63
CA ILE A 342 8.75 -22.01 -23.06
C ILE A 342 10.20 -21.59 -23.36
N LEU A 343 10.82 -20.76 -22.51
CA LEU A 343 12.22 -20.36 -22.68
C LEU A 343 13.18 -21.55 -22.58
N GLU A 344 12.93 -22.46 -21.64
CA GLU A 344 13.72 -23.69 -21.48
C GLU A 344 13.56 -24.64 -22.67
N ILE A 345 12.34 -24.76 -23.23
CA ILE A 345 12.09 -25.51 -24.47
C ILE A 345 12.90 -24.92 -25.63
N VAL A 346 12.80 -23.62 -25.85
CA VAL A 346 13.52 -22.93 -26.94
C VAL A 346 15.04 -23.10 -26.76
N ARG A 347 15.57 -22.90 -25.57
CA ARG A 347 17.00 -23.08 -25.27
C ARG A 347 17.47 -24.50 -25.49
N ARG A 348 16.70 -25.50 -25.05
CA ARG A 348 17.04 -26.92 -25.23
C ARG A 348 17.14 -27.28 -26.72
N ILE A 349 16.10 -27.00 -27.48
CA ILE A 349 16.05 -27.32 -28.90
C ILE A 349 17.13 -26.54 -29.68
N HIS A 350 17.36 -25.29 -29.32
CA HIS A 350 18.41 -24.48 -29.93
C HIS A 350 19.81 -25.01 -29.64
N LEU A 351 20.10 -25.51 -28.44
CA LEU A 351 21.35 -26.15 -28.08
C LEU A 351 21.56 -27.49 -28.78
N GLU A 352 20.49 -28.26 -28.99
CA GLU A 352 20.54 -29.55 -29.67
C GLU A 352 20.75 -29.41 -31.20
N THR A 353 20.13 -28.39 -31.81
CA THR A 353 20.14 -28.24 -33.26
C THR A 353 21.17 -27.23 -33.79
N GLY A 354 21.61 -26.30 -32.94
CA GLY A 354 22.48 -25.19 -33.32
C GLY A 354 21.82 -24.19 -34.28
N GLN A 355 20.50 -24.30 -34.50
CA GLN A 355 19.71 -23.48 -35.43
C GLN A 355 18.54 -22.81 -34.74
N PRO A 356 17.94 -21.75 -35.34
CA PRO A 356 16.70 -21.16 -34.84
C PRO A 356 15.58 -22.20 -34.80
N VAL A 357 14.81 -22.22 -33.71
CA VAL A 357 13.80 -23.25 -33.41
C VAL A 357 12.48 -22.91 -34.13
N PRO A 358 11.87 -23.82 -34.90
CA PRO A 358 10.57 -23.61 -35.50
C PRO A 358 9.50 -23.33 -34.44
N LEU A 359 8.64 -22.33 -34.68
CA LEU A 359 7.58 -21.93 -33.75
C LEU A 359 6.64 -23.10 -33.42
N ASN A 360 6.29 -23.91 -34.42
CA ASN A 360 5.41 -25.06 -34.24
C ASN A 360 6.01 -26.12 -33.32
N ASP A 361 7.33 -26.32 -33.33
CA ASP A 361 8.00 -27.30 -32.46
C ASP A 361 7.94 -26.86 -31.00
N VAL A 362 8.12 -25.55 -30.77
CA VAL A 362 7.97 -24.97 -29.42
C VAL A 362 6.54 -25.10 -28.92
N ILE A 363 5.54 -24.84 -29.76
CA ILE A 363 4.13 -24.96 -29.42
C ILE A 363 3.77 -26.42 -29.12
N ASN A 364 4.20 -27.36 -29.95
CA ASN A 364 3.94 -28.79 -29.74
C ASN A 364 4.56 -29.31 -28.42
N GLU A 365 5.76 -28.86 -28.08
CA GLU A 365 6.38 -29.22 -26.79
C GLU A 365 5.68 -28.51 -25.63
N ALA A 366 5.19 -27.28 -25.82
CA ALA A 366 4.41 -26.57 -24.79
C ALA A 366 3.06 -27.27 -24.51
N GLU A 367 2.38 -27.79 -25.53
CA GLU A 367 1.16 -28.59 -25.37
C GLU A 367 1.39 -29.88 -24.59
N ARG A 368 2.56 -30.52 -24.71
CA ARG A 368 2.92 -31.73 -23.92
C ARG A 368 3.06 -31.46 -22.42
N ILE A 369 3.31 -30.22 -22.05
CA ILE A 369 3.40 -29.79 -20.64
C ILE A 369 2.16 -28.97 -20.20
N ASP A 370 1.00 -29.22 -20.83
CA ASP A 370 -0.29 -28.67 -20.45
C ASP A 370 -0.43 -27.14 -20.68
N ILE A 371 0.33 -26.58 -21.62
CA ILE A 371 0.17 -25.17 -22.05
C ILE A 371 -0.61 -25.15 -23.37
N HIS A 372 -1.86 -24.70 -23.33
CA HIS A 372 -2.70 -24.58 -24.53
C HIS A 372 -2.06 -23.69 -25.61
N ARG A 373 -2.22 -24.07 -26.88
CA ARG A 373 -1.66 -23.39 -28.05
C ARG A 373 -1.83 -21.88 -28.04
N SER A 374 -3.05 -21.38 -27.86
CA SER A 374 -3.32 -19.95 -27.81
C SER A 374 -2.54 -19.22 -26.71
N SER A 375 -2.45 -19.84 -25.53
CA SER A 375 -1.68 -19.30 -24.42
C SER A 375 -0.16 -19.31 -24.68
N ALA A 376 0.35 -20.31 -25.38
CA ALA A 376 1.76 -20.39 -25.78
C ALA A 376 2.11 -19.31 -26.81
N GLU A 377 1.26 -19.09 -27.78
CA GLU A 377 1.40 -18.05 -28.80
C GLU A 377 1.45 -16.64 -28.16
N ASP A 378 0.50 -16.33 -27.25
CA ASP A 378 0.45 -15.04 -26.52
C ASP A 378 1.72 -14.82 -25.68
N ILE A 379 2.19 -15.88 -25.00
CA ILE A 379 3.40 -15.81 -24.18
C ILE A 379 4.65 -15.59 -25.02
N ILE A 380 4.77 -16.29 -26.13
CA ILE A 380 5.90 -16.15 -27.08
C ILE A 380 5.94 -14.72 -27.63
N GLU A 381 4.80 -14.16 -28.02
CA GLU A 381 4.70 -12.80 -28.53
C GLU A 381 5.12 -11.77 -27.47
N ALA A 382 4.65 -11.94 -26.25
CA ALA A 382 5.08 -11.10 -25.13
C ALA A 382 6.59 -11.20 -24.86
N MET A 383 7.18 -12.42 -24.93
CA MET A 383 8.60 -12.62 -24.71
C MET A 383 9.47 -12.06 -25.85
N CYS A 384 8.95 -12.02 -27.07
CA CYS A 384 9.60 -11.34 -28.18
C CYS A 384 9.56 -9.83 -28.00
N THR A 385 8.44 -9.28 -27.52
CA THR A 385 8.30 -7.84 -27.24
C THR A 385 9.21 -7.40 -26.09
N ASP A 386 9.36 -8.23 -25.05
CA ASP A 386 10.24 -7.99 -23.90
C ASP A 386 11.74 -8.23 -24.22
N GLY A 387 12.09 -8.68 -25.42
CA GLY A 387 13.47 -8.93 -25.86
C GLY A 387 14.12 -10.19 -25.24
N ARG A 388 13.33 -11.11 -24.68
CA ARG A 388 13.83 -12.42 -24.13
C ARG A 388 13.94 -13.52 -25.17
N LEU A 389 13.17 -13.39 -26.24
CA LEU A 389 13.24 -14.20 -27.45
C LEU A 389 13.30 -13.27 -28.66
N PHE A 390 13.91 -13.70 -29.74
CA PHE A 390 13.84 -12.97 -31.01
C PHE A 390 13.47 -13.92 -32.15
N ARG A 391 12.95 -13.36 -33.25
CA ARG A 391 12.56 -14.11 -34.46
C ARG A 391 13.59 -13.85 -35.57
N PRO A 392 14.56 -14.75 -35.77
CA PRO A 392 15.53 -14.60 -36.86
C PRO A 392 14.89 -14.72 -38.25
N LEU A 393 13.85 -15.55 -38.36
CA LEU A 393 13.02 -15.75 -39.55
C LEU A 393 11.54 -15.76 -39.12
N TYR A 394 10.61 -15.61 -40.07
CA TYR A 394 9.17 -15.42 -39.78
C TYR A 394 8.56 -16.44 -38.81
N ASP A 395 8.91 -17.72 -38.96
CA ASP A 395 8.37 -18.81 -38.12
C ASP A 395 9.42 -19.49 -37.23
N THR A 396 10.45 -18.77 -36.82
CA THR A 396 11.49 -19.31 -35.97
C THR A 396 11.77 -18.45 -34.76
N LEU A 397 12.24 -19.09 -33.68
CA LEU A 397 12.59 -18.46 -32.43
C LEU A 397 14.04 -18.75 -32.07
N ALA A 398 14.69 -17.78 -31.44
CA ALA A 398 15.99 -17.97 -30.82
C ALA A 398 16.04 -17.25 -29.46
N PRO A 399 16.79 -17.77 -28.48
CA PRO A 399 17.00 -17.09 -27.22
C PRO A 399 17.83 -15.82 -27.43
N ALA A 400 17.49 -14.76 -26.70
CA ALA A 400 18.22 -13.49 -26.73
C ALA A 400 19.53 -13.57 -25.91
#